data_0f54edf416216e97d78e26d66f6dae9a
#
_entry.id   0f54edf416216e97d78e26d66f6dae9a
#
_cell.length_a   1.000
_cell.length_b   1.000
_cell.length_c   1.000
_cell.angle_alpha   90.00
_cell.angle_beta   90.00
_cell.angle_gamma   90.00
#
_symmetry.space_group_name_H-M   'P 1'
#
loop_
_entity.id
_entity.type
_entity.pdbx_description
1 polymer ?
#
loop_
_entity_poly.entity_id
_entity_poly.type
_entity_poly.pdbx_seq_one_letter_code
_entity_poly.pdbx_strand_id
1 'polypeptide(L)'
;EALGANVEFMDAEHHDLVLAVTSHAPHLIAYTMVGVADDLGRVTDKEVINFSAAGFRDFTRIAASDPTMWRDVFLHNKEATLEILGRFTEELFDLQRAIRRGDGDQLFEYFDRTRAIRRSIIDAGQDTEAANFGRGSVDE
;
A
#
# COMPACT_ATOMS: atom_id res chain seq x y z
N GLU A 1 -1.82 -28.21 -2.89
CA GLU A 1 -0.48 -28.83 -2.95
C GLU A 1 -0.08 -29.22 -4.37
N ALA A 2 -0.99 -29.73 -5.22
CA ALA A 2 -0.68 -30.13 -6.60
C ALA A 2 -0.19 -28.99 -7.51
N LEU A 3 -0.46 -27.74 -7.14
CA LEU A 3 -0.04 -26.52 -7.85
C LEU A 3 1.07 -25.76 -7.11
N GLY A 4 1.67 -26.34 -6.07
CA GLY A 4 2.71 -25.69 -5.27
C GLY A 4 2.21 -24.60 -4.34
N ALA A 5 0.90 -24.47 -4.16
CA ALA A 5 0.29 -23.49 -3.25
C ALA A 5 0.17 -24.04 -1.82
N ASN A 6 0.39 -23.19 -0.84
CA ASN A 6 0.02 -23.45 0.54
C ASN A 6 -1.48 -23.19 0.72
N VAL A 7 -2.17 -24.10 1.39
CA VAL A 7 -3.61 -23.98 1.69
C VAL A 7 -3.78 -23.64 3.15
N GLU A 8 -4.37 -22.48 3.43
CA GLU A 8 -4.72 -22.03 4.76
C GLU A 8 -6.24 -22.06 4.94
N PHE A 9 -6.69 -22.47 6.14
CA PHE A 9 -8.11 -22.48 6.50
C PHE A 9 -8.36 -21.36 7.50
N MET A 10 -9.33 -20.51 7.20
CA MET A 10 -9.78 -19.44 8.09
C MET A 10 -11.27 -19.22 7.92
N ASP A 11 -11.93 -18.59 8.90
CA ASP A 11 -13.32 -18.19 8.76
C ASP A 11 -13.45 -16.99 7.80
N ALA A 12 -14.66 -16.76 7.28
CA ALA A 12 -14.89 -15.77 6.26
C ALA A 12 -14.64 -14.33 6.76
N GLU A 13 -15.02 -14.02 8.00
CA GLU A 13 -14.84 -12.68 8.57
C GLU A 13 -13.35 -12.35 8.72
N HIS A 14 -12.57 -13.31 9.24
CA HIS A 14 -11.12 -13.15 9.33
C HIS A 14 -10.45 -13.04 7.96
N HIS A 15 -10.87 -13.85 6.98
CA HIS A 15 -10.40 -13.76 5.59
C HIS A 15 -10.63 -12.36 5.02
N ASP A 16 -11.83 -11.82 5.19
CA ASP A 16 -12.20 -10.51 4.66
C ASP A 16 -11.38 -9.38 5.30
N LEU A 17 -11.10 -9.48 6.60
CA LEU A 17 -10.23 -8.53 7.30
C LEU A 17 -8.76 -8.63 6.83
N VAL A 18 -8.24 -9.83 6.67
CA VAL A 18 -6.88 -10.06 6.16
C VAL A 18 -6.72 -9.45 4.76
N LEU A 19 -7.67 -9.69 3.86
CA LEU A 19 -7.63 -9.11 2.51
C LEU A 19 -7.85 -7.60 2.52
N ALA A 20 -8.65 -7.07 3.43
CA ALA A 20 -8.80 -5.62 3.57
C ALA A 20 -7.46 -4.94 3.90
N VAL A 21 -6.65 -5.53 4.79
CA VAL A 21 -5.32 -4.99 5.17
C VAL A 21 -4.29 -5.21 4.09
N THR A 22 -4.20 -6.42 3.53
CA THR A 22 -3.06 -6.85 2.70
C THR A 22 -3.24 -6.53 1.21
N SER A 23 -4.48 -6.30 0.77
CA SER A 23 -4.82 -6.12 -0.64
C SER A 23 -5.70 -4.87 -0.88
N HIS A 24 -6.87 -4.78 -0.25
CA HIS A 24 -7.88 -3.79 -0.63
C HIS A 24 -7.45 -2.37 -0.26
N ALA A 25 -7.06 -2.12 1.00
CA ALA A 25 -6.60 -0.80 1.42
C ALA A 25 -5.37 -0.33 0.65
N PRO A 26 -4.31 -1.15 0.42
CA PRO A 26 -3.19 -0.77 -0.44
C PRO A 26 -3.61 -0.30 -1.84
N HIS A 27 -4.53 -1.00 -2.50
CA HIS A 27 -5.01 -0.58 -3.82
C HIS A 27 -5.76 0.74 -3.77
N LEU A 28 -6.66 0.91 -2.80
CA LEU A 28 -7.42 2.16 -2.67
C LEU A 28 -6.50 3.36 -2.38
N ILE A 29 -5.48 3.17 -1.52
CA ILE A 29 -4.49 4.21 -1.22
C ILE A 29 -3.68 4.55 -2.47
N ALA A 30 -3.28 3.54 -3.26
CA ALA A 30 -2.56 3.77 -4.52
C ALA A 30 -3.40 4.57 -5.54
N TYR A 31 -4.68 4.20 -5.74
CA TYR A 31 -5.61 4.99 -6.56
C TYR A 31 -5.77 6.42 -6.05
N THR A 32 -5.92 6.58 -4.74
CA THR A 32 -6.08 7.91 -4.12
C THR A 32 -4.82 8.76 -4.31
N MET A 33 -3.62 8.18 -4.19
CA MET A 33 -2.38 8.91 -4.39
C MET A 33 -2.24 9.42 -5.83
N VAL A 34 -2.66 8.62 -6.82
CA VAL A 34 -2.69 9.07 -8.22
C VAL A 34 -3.69 10.20 -8.40
N GLY A 35 -4.91 10.07 -7.83
CA GLY A 35 -5.93 11.13 -7.88
C GLY A 35 -5.46 12.44 -7.24
N VAL A 36 -4.81 12.37 -6.07
CA VAL A 36 -4.23 13.56 -5.41
C VAL A 36 -3.15 14.21 -6.27
N ALA A 37 -2.33 13.43 -6.97
CA ALA A 37 -1.30 13.97 -7.85
C ALA A 37 -1.91 14.68 -9.07
N ASP A 38 -3.00 14.13 -9.62
CA ASP A 38 -3.74 14.72 -10.75
C ASP A 38 -4.49 16.01 -10.35
N ASP A 39 -5.17 16.00 -9.20
CA ASP A 39 -5.94 17.13 -8.68
C ASP A 39 -5.08 18.33 -8.23
N LEU A 40 -3.77 18.15 -8.10
CA LEU A 40 -2.87 19.21 -7.67
C LEU A 40 -2.61 20.19 -8.83
N GLY A 41 -3.51 21.15 -9.05
CA GLY A 41 -3.43 22.14 -10.12
C GLY A 41 -2.17 23.05 -10.14
N ARG A 42 -1.21 22.84 -9.24
CA ARG A 42 0.13 23.44 -9.24
C ARG A 42 1.19 22.51 -9.82
N VAL A 43 0.84 21.25 -10.06
CA VAL A 43 1.72 20.23 -10.66
C VAL A 43 1.02 19.77 -11.93
N THR A 44 1.67 19.85 -13.05
CA THR A 44 1.10 19.42 -14.34
C THR A 44 1.23 17.89 -14.49
N ASP A 45 0.33 17.26 -15.23
CA ASP A 45 0.42 15.83 -15.58
C ASP A 45 1.80 15.47 -16.12
N LYS A 46 2.38 16.38 -16.93
CA LYS A 46 3.72 16.22 -17.48
C LYS A 46 4.80 16.20 -16.42
N GLU A 47 4.66 16.98 -15.35
CA GLU A 47 5.60 16.99 -14.22
C GLU A 47 5.43 15.71 -13.40
N VAL A 48 4.20 15.27 -13.12
CA VAL A 48 3.95 13.99 -12.44
C VAL A 48 4.61 12.85 -13.21
N ILE A 49 4.44 12.79 -14.53
CA ILE A 49 5.03 11.75 -15.38
C ILE A 49 6.56 11.84 -15.38
N ASN A 50 7.12 13.03 -15.62
CA ASN A 50 8.56 13.23 -15.80
C ASN A 50 9.35 13.09 -14.50
N PHE A 51 8.76 13.46 -13.35
CA PHE A 51 9.42 13.45 -12.04
C PHE A 51 8.98 12.29 -11.15
N SER A 52 8.19 11.35 -11.68
CA SER A 52 7.81 10.13 -10.95
C SER A 52 9.07 9.32 -10.65
N ALA A 53 9.56 9.46 -9.41
CA ALA A 53 10.66 8.65 -8.90
C ALA A 53 10.22 7.19 -8.70
N ALA A 54 11.19 6.30 -8.51
CA ALA A 54 10.93 4.87 -8.34
C ALA A 54 9.87 4.58 -7.27
N GLY A 55 9.94 5.25 -6.12
CA GLY A 55 8.98 5.07 -5.03
C GLY A 55 7.53 5.37 -5.42
N PHE A 56 7.27 6.46 -6.16
CA PHE A 56 5.92 6.77 -6.65
C PHE A 56 5.42 5.72 -7.64
N ARG A 57 6.26 5.37 -8.64
CA ARG A 57 5.91 4.38 -9.67
C ARG A 57 5.63 3.01 -9.09
N ASP A 58 6.49 2.56 -8.18
CA ASP A 58 6.37 1.25 -7.58
C ASP A 58 5.13 1.16 -6.68
N PHE A 59 4.90 2.18 -5.86
CA PHE A 59 3.74 2.24 -4.99
C PHE A 59 2.43 2.34 -5.76
N THR A 60 2.37 3.18 -6.82
CA THR A 60 1.13 3.40 -7.59
C THR A 60 0.93 2.40 -8.72
N ARG A 61 1.87 1.47 -8.96
CA ARG A 61 1.76 0.46 -10.02
C ARG A 61 0.45 -0.31 -9.98
N ILE A 62 -0.02 -0.64 -8.79
CA ILE A 62 -1.26 -1.39 -8.58
C ILE A 62 -2.53 -0.59 -8.92
N ALA A 63 -2.46 0.73 -9.00
CA ALA A 63 -3.56 1.59 -9.45
C ALA A 63 -3.85 1.51 -10.96
N ALA A 64 -3.05 0.77 -11.74
CA ALA A 64 -3.32 0.45 -13.14
C ALA A 64 -4.20 -0.79 -13.34
N SER A 65 -4.80 -1.31 -12.28
CA SER A 65 -5.66 -2.50 -12.29
C SER A 65 -7.06 -2.19 -12.82
N ASP A 66 -7.83 -3.23 -13.16
CA ASP A 66 -9.18 -3.10 -13.71
C ASP A 66 -10.15 -2.40 -12.73
N PRO A 67 -10.76 -1.27 -13.11
CA PRO A 67 -11.63 -0.50 -12.22
C PRO A 67 -12.96 -1.21 -11.91
N THR A 68 -13.45 -2.08 -12.79
CA THR A 68 -14.70 -2.83 -12.58
C THR A 68 -14.49 -3.86 -11.48
N MET A 69 -13.43 -4.61 -11.57
CA MET A 69 -13.05 -5.61 -10.55
C MET A 69 -12.89 -4.92 -9.17
N TRP A 70 -12.15 -3.83 -9.09
CA TRP A 70 -11.88 -3.15 -7.82
C TRP A 70 -13.13 -2.49 -7.23
N ARG A 71 -14.01 -1.91 -8.08
CA ARG A 71 -15.32 -1.46 -7.62
C ARG A 71 -16.06 -2.58 -6.91
N ASP A 72 -16.11 -3.75 -7.52
CA ASP A 72 -16.89 -4.88 -7.01
C ASP A 72 -16.23 -5.45 -5.73
N VAL A 73 -14.90 -5.54 -5.67
CA VAL A 73 -14.15 -5.92 -4.47
C VAL A 73 -14.50 -5.00 -3.29
N PHE A 74 -14.46 -3.68 -3.47
CA PHE A 74 -14.75 -2.73 -2.39
C PHE A 74 -16.20 -2.77 -1.94
N LEU A 75 -17.14 -3.02 -2.84
CA LEU A 75 -18.55 -3.10 -2.50
C LEU A 75 -18.91 -4.41 -1.78
N HIS A 76 -18.24 -5.52 -2.11
CA HIS A 76 -18.50 -6.82 -1.48
C HIS A 76 -17.76 -6.98 -0.14
N ASN A 77 -16.56 -6.44 0.01
CA ASN A 77 -15.84 -6.41 1.29
C ASN A 77 -15.87 -5.01 1.94
N LYS A 78 -17.05 -4.41 1.96
CA LYS A 78 -17.25 -3.02 2.38
C LYS A 78 -16.87 -2.76 3.84
N GLU A 79 -17.34 -3.60 4.75
CA GLU A 79 -17.23 -3.35 6.19
C GLU A 79 -15.79 -3.45 6.67
N ALA A 80 -15.10 -4.54 6.35
CA ALA A 80 -13.69 -4.70 6.67
C ALA A 80 -12.82 -3.64 5.97
N THR A 81 -13.12 -3.29 4.73
CA THR A 81 -12.38 -2.22 4.02
C THR A 81 -12.54 -0.88 4.72
N LEU A 82 -13.75 -0.50 5.14
CA LEU A 82 -14.00 0.76 5.85
C LEU A 82 -13.35 0.78 7.24
N GLU A 83 -13.33 -0.33 7.96
CA GLU A 83 -12.62 -0.45 9.23
C GLU A 83 -11.12 -0.16 9.05
N ILE A 84 -10.47 -0.81 8.09
CA ILE A 84 -9.04 -0.63 7.84
C ILE A 84 -8.72 0.78 7.36
N LEU A 85 -9.57 1.35 6.50
CA LEU A 85 -9.41 2.75 6.07
C LEU A 85 -9.55 3.74 7.23
N GLY A 86 -10.46 3.48 8.17
CA GLY A 86 -10.59 4.27 9.38
C GLY A 86 -9.30 4.29 10.18
N ARG A 87 -8.75 3.11 10.48
CA ARG A 87 -7.47 2.96 11.18
C ARG A 87 -6.30 3.64 10.44
N PHE A 88 -6.22 3.43 9.12
CA PHE A 88 -5.20 4.08 8.29
C PHE A 88 -5.30 5.62 8.35
N THR A 89 -6.50 6.15 8.31
CA THR A 89 -6.74 7.60 8.36
C THR A 89 -6.35 8.18 9.72
N GLU A 90 -6.63 7.49 10.81
CA GLU A 90 -6.24 7.88 12.17
C GLU A 90 -4.70 7.93 12.30
N GLU A 91 -4.00 6.87 11.87
CA GLU A 91 -2.54 6.84 11.86
C GLU A 91 -1.95 7.96 10.99
N LEU A 92 -2.54 8.21 9.83
CA LEU A 92 -2.09 9.28 8.93
C LEU A 92 -2.28 10.67 9.55
N PHE A 93 -3.38 10.91 10.27
CA PHE A 93 -3.61 12.16 11.02
C PHE A 93 -2.59 12.34 12.15
N ASP A 94 -2.20 11.27 12.84
CA ASP A 94 -1.19 11.33 13.89
C ASP A 94 0.18 11.70 13.33
N LEU A 95 0.58 11.08 12.23
CA LEU A 95 1.81 11.44 11.51
C LEU A 95 1.76 12.87 10.97
N GLN A 96 0.64 13.29 10.40
CA GLN A 96 0.45 14.67 9.94
C GLN A 96 0.60 15.67 11.09
N ARG A 97 0.10 15.33 12.29
CA ARG A 97 0.23 16.15 13.50
C ARG A 97 1.68 16.22 13.95
N ALA A 98 2.41 15.09 13.94
CA ALA A 98 3.84 15.05 14.26
C ALA A 98 4.67 15.93 13.30
N ILE A 99 4.42 15.83 12.00
CA ILE A 99 5.06 16.68 10.98
C ILE A 99 4.78 18.17 11.25
N ARG A 100 3.53 18.52 11.51
CA ARG A 100 3.12 19.92 11.77
C ARG A 100 3.78 20.52 13.00
N ARG A 101 4.06 19.68 14.00
CA ARG A 101 4.72 20.08 15.25
C ARG A 101 6.24 20.02 15.18
N GLY A 102 6.81 19.44 14.14
CA GLY A 102 8.24 19.17 14.04
C GLY A 102 8.72 18.09 15.01
N ASP A 103 7.85 17.16 15.41
CA ASP A 103 8.15 16.08 16.34
C ASP A 103 8.93 14.96 15.64
N GLY A 104 10.25 15.18 15.53
CA GLY A 104 11.15 14.24 14.88
C GLY A 104 11.27 12.91 15.62
N ASP A 105 11.16 12.91 16.94
CA ASP A 105 11.30 11.71 17.76
C ASP A 105 10.09 10.78 17.55
N GLN A 106 8.87 11.31 17.56
CA GLN A 106 7.66 10.54 17.25
C GLN A 106 7.73 9.93 15.85
N LEU A 107 8.19 10.69 14.85
CA LEU A 107 8.34 10.20 13.47
C LEU A 107 9.40 9.09 13.40
N PHE A 108 10.53 9.26 14.05
CA PHE A 108 11.61 8.28 14.08
C PHE A 108 11.13 6.95 14.70
N GLU A 109 10.51 7.01 15.88
CA GLU A 109 10.00 5.82 16.57
C GLU A 109 8.97 5.07 15.73
N TYR A 110 8.06 5.79 15.08
CA TYR A 110 7.06 5.17 14.20
C TYR A 110 7.72 4.48 13.01
N PHE A 111 8.66 5.15 12.33
CA PHE A 111 9.32 4.60 11.15
C PHE A 111 10.24 3.43 11.50
N ASP A 112 10.95 3.49 12.62
CA ASP A 112 11.83 2.39 13.04
C ASP A 112 11.02 1.13 13.38
N ARG A 113 9.92 1.29 14.13
CA ARG A 113 8.98 0.19 14.43
C ARG A 113 8.41 -0.44 13.14
N THR A 114 7.89 0.37 12.24
CA THR A 114 7.28 -0.13 10.99
C THR A 114 8.30 -0.74 10.04
N ARG A 115 9.52 -0.20 10.01
CA ARG A 115 10.66 -0.78 9.29
C ARG A 115 11.03 -2.16 9.83
N ALA A 116 11.04 -2.35 11.13
CA ALA A 116 11.32 -3.65 11.74
C ALA A 116 10.28 -4.70 11.33
N ILE A 117 8.99 -4.33 11.31
CA ILE A 117 7.90 -5.20 10.83
C ILE A 117 8.11 -5.53 9.33
N ARG A 118 8.42 -4.54 8.49
CA ARG A 118 8.65 -4.79 7.06
C ARG A 118 9.83 -5.73 6.82
N ARG A 119 10.90 -5.60 7.60
CA ARG A 119 12.04 -6.51 7.53
C ARG A 119 11.68 -7.94 7.88
N SER A 120 10.85 -8.17 8.89
CA SER A 120 10.41 -9.52 9.23
C SER A 120 9.61 -10.19 8.11
N ILE A 121 8.92 -9.43 7.26
CA ILE A 121 8.23 -9.95 6.07
C ILE A 121 9.25 -10.43 5.02
N ILE A 122 10.34 -9.68 4.83
CA ILE A 122 11.45 -10.07 3.93
C ILE A 122 12.14 -11.34 4.46
N ASP A 123 12.46 -11.36 5.75
CA ASP A 123 13.12 -12.49 6.41
C ASP A 123 12.26 -13.78 6.34
N ALA A 124 10.94 -13.63 6.30
CA ALA A 124 10.00 -14.74 6.10
C ALA A 124 9.93 -15.22 4.63
N GLY A 125 10.73 -14.64 3.72
CA GLY A 125 10.77 -15.03 2.31
C GLY A 125 9.55 -14.58 1.49
N GLN A 126 8.76 -13.64 2.02
CA GLN A 126 7.59 -13.10 1.33
C GLN A 126 7.95 -12.02 0.29
N ASP A 127 9.21 -11.55 0.31
CA ASP A 127 9.70 -10.51 -0.59
C ASP A 127 11.23 -10.53 -0.66
N THR A 128 11.82 -9.72 -1.54
CA THR A 128 13.26 -9.56 -1.68
C THR A 128 13.73 -8.18 -1.21
N GLU A 129 14.98 -8.07 -0.74
CA GLU A 129 15.60 -6.79 -0.39
C GLU A 129 15.88 -5.89 -1.61
N ALA A 130 15.76 -6.44 -2.83
CA ALA A 130 16.08 -5.72 -4.04
C ALA A 130 15.14 -4.55 -4.28
N ALA A 131 15.68 -3.39 -4.62
CA ALA A 131 14.91 -2.17 -4.91
C ALA A 131 13.95 -2.32 -6.10
N ASN A 132 14.08 -3.38 -6.88
CA ASN A 132 13.22 -3.72 -8.03
C ASN A 132 12.06 -4.68 -7.67
N PHE A 133 11.80 -4.92 -6.39
CA PHE A 133 10.74 -5.81 -5.90
C PHE A 133 10.79 -7.23 -6.52
N GLY A 134 11.98 -7.80 -6.65
CA GLY A 134 12.16 -9.16 -7.16
C GLY A 134 11.97 -9.33 -8.67
N ARG A 135 11.84 -8.24 -9.41
CA ARG A 135 11.90 -8.31 -10.86
C ARG A 135 13.35 -8.51 -11.28
N GLY A 136 13.64 -9.62 -11.97
CA GLY A 136 14.93 -9.83 -12.59
C GLY A 136 15.28 -8.63 -13.49
N SER A 137 16.54 -8.21 -13.49
CA SER A 137 17.06 -7.31 -14.51
C SER A 137 16.71 -7.92 -15.87
N VAL A 138 15.94 -7.20 -16.66
CA VAL A 138 15.80 -7.51 -18.09
C VAL A 138 17.12 -7.05 -18.68
N ASP A 139 18.11 -7.92 -18.62
CA ASP A 139 19.33 -7.73 -19.40
C ASP A 139 18.94 -7.91 -20.88
N GLU A 140 19.01 -6.80 -21.63
CA GLU A 140 19.01 -6.81 -23.08
C GLU A 140 20.24 -7.53 -23.64
#